data_8d93c33b3edb7d9748106e2452e1521c
#
_entry.id   8d93c33b3edb7d9748106e2452e1521c
#
_cell.length_a   1.000
_cell.length_b   1.000
_cell.length_c   1.000
_cell.angle_alpha   90.00
_cell.angle_beta   90.00
_cell.angle_gamma   90.00
#
_symmetry.space_group_name_H-M   'P 1'
#
loop_
_entity.id
_entity.type
_entity.pdbx_description
1 polymer ?
#
loop_
_entity_poly.entity_id
_entity_poly.type
_entity_poly.pdbx_seq_one_letter_code
_entity_poly.pdbx_strand_id
1 'polypeptide(L)'
;MNKLKSIIKTAFIFSVTLSFSQEKAFQIFTANGKITTYEKMLKSMEKRDVVLFGEEHNSPIAHWLQFEVTKQLDQTRDLILGAEMLETDSQLALNDYLTGNISAKGLDTAVHLWLNYDTDYAPLVDYAKKNKLPFVATNIPRRYANRVFKEGFSVLDSLTDQEKSWMAPLPMKFNPDLPRYQNIMVMMGEHGSLKLVMAQATKDATMAYFILKNYRSGSLFLHYNGKYHSDFYEGILWYLKQDRPDLNYGTISTVSQSQIKKLDDENKGSADFIICVPEDMTKTH
;
A
#
# COMPACT_ATOMS: atom_id res chain seq x y z
N MET A 1 -54.89 -25.21 64.26
CA MET A 1 -54.55 -24.01 63.51
C MET A 1 -53.01 -23.93 63.35
N ASN A 2 -52.47 -24.56 62.30
CA ASN A 2 -51.04 -24.59 62.06
C ASN A 2 -50.75 -23.64 60.89
N LYS A 3 -50.02 -22.53 61.15
CA LYS A 3 -49.52 -21.63 60.14
C LYS A 3 -48.23 -22.17 59.52
N LEU A 4 -48.33 -22.57 58.29
CA LEU A 4 -47.17 -22.98 57.46
C LEU A 4 -46.44 -21.71 56.99
N LYS A 5 -45.25 -21.51 57.49
CA LYS A 5 -44.37 -20.41 57.00
C LYS A 5 -43.61 -20.91 55.75
N SER A 6 -43.98 -20.35 54.62
CA SER A 6 -43.25 -20.53 53.33
C SER A 6 -41.95 -19.70 53.34
N ILE A 7 -40.80 -20.40 53.28
CA ILE A 7 -39.50 -19.75 53.14
C ILE A 7 -39.17 -19.76 51.63
N ILE A 8 -39.29 -18.58 51.00
CA ILE A 8 -38.83 -18.36 49.64
C ILE A 8 -37.29 -18.21 49.70
N LYS A 9 -36.55 -19.20 49.19
CA LYS A 9 -35.12 -19.10 48.98
C LYS A 9 -34.90 -18.44 47.64
N THR A 10 -34.51 -17.14 47.61
CA THR A 10 -34.07 -16.44 46.43
C THR A 10 -32.66 -16.91 46.09
N ALA A 11 -32.51 -17.71 45.04
CA ALA A 11 -31.22 -18.09 44.52
C ALA A 11 -30.68 -16.94 43.65
N PHE A 12 -29.63 -16.28 44.10
CA PHE A 12 -28.88 -15.29 43.32
C PHE A 12 -27.99 -16.08 42.35
N ILE A 13 -28.36 -16.10 41.05
CA ILE A 13 -27.51 -16.64 40.00
C ILE A 13 -26.49 -15.54 39.65
N PHE A 14 -25.27 -15.70 40.10
CA PHE A 14 -24.13 -14.89 39.68
C PHE A 14 -23.74 -15.35 38.27
N SER A 15 -24.18 -14.63 37.23
CA SER A 15 -23.66 -14.78 35.86
C SER A 15 -22.26 -14.19 35.80
N VAL A 16 -21.24 -15.02 35.93
CA VAL A 16 -19.86 -14.62 35.60
C VAL A 16 -19.77 -14.56 34.09
N THR A 17 -19.87 -13.37 33.52
CA THR A 17 -19.51 -13.12 32.13
C THR A 17 -17.99 -13.14 32.04
N LEU A 18 -17.41 -14.30 31.66
CA LEU A 18 -16.01 -14.37 31.24
C LEU A 18 -15.88 -13.57 29.95
N SER A 19 -15.49 -12.29 30.06
CA SER A 19 -15.05 -11.51 28.92
C SER A 19 -13.68 -12.06 28.50
N PHE A 20 -13.67 -13.01 27.57
CA PHE A 20 -12.45 -13.31 26.84
C PHE A 20 -12.11 -12.04 26.02
N SER A 21 -11.07 -11.35 26.42
CA SER A 21 -10.47 -10.33 25.56
C SER A 21 -9.90 -11.06 24.36
N GLN A 22 -10.67 -11.08 23.27
CA GLN A 22 -10.16 -11.61 22.00
C GLN A 22 -9.08 -10.64 21.52
N GLU A 23 -7.84 -11.08 21.51
CA GLU A 23 -6.76 -10.31 20.92
C GLU A 23 -7.02 -10.12 19.44
N LYS A 24 -6.92 -8.88 18.97
CA LYS A 24 -7.15 -8.54 17.58
C LYS A 24 -5.86 -8.71 16.79
N ALA A 25 -5.94 -9.25 15.58
CA ALA A 25 -4.81 -9.34 14.68
C ALA A 25 -4.37 -7.97 14.14
N PHE A 26 -5.28 -6.98 14.15
CA PHE A 26 -5.01 -5.59 13.76
C PHE A 26 -6.08 -4.65 14.31
N GLN A 27 -5.78 -3.36 14.29
CA GLN A 27 -6.74 -2.30 14.60
C GLN A 27 -6.62 -1.20 13.54
N ILE A 28 -7.77 -0.67 13.09
CA ILE A 28 -7.79 0.43 12.13
C ILE A 28 -8.05 1.74 12.87
N PHE A 29 -7.29 2.75 12.50
CA PHE A 29 -7.42 4.12 12.99
C PHE A 29 -7.65 5.10 11.84
N THR A 30 -8.28 6.23 12.12
CA THR A 30 -8.29 7.40 11.25
C THR A 30 -6.98 8.17 11.40
N ALA A 31 -6.69 9.13 10.53
CA ALA A 31 -5.50 9.98 10.59
C ALA A 31 -5.21 10.59 11.97
N ASN A 32 -6.25 10.95 12.72
CA ASN A 32 -6.10 11.55 14.05
C ASN A 32 -6.07 10.53 15.21
N GLY A 33 -5.87 9.24 14.91
CA GLY A 33 -5.72 8.17 15.89
C GLY A 33 -7.02 7.70 16.55
N LYS A 34 -8.19 8.01 15.98
CA LYS A 34 -9.47 7.45 16.45
C LYS A 34 -9.69 6.07 15.86
N ILE A 35 -10.08 5.12 16.71
CA ILE A 35 -10.47 3.78 16.26
C ILE A 35 -11.62 3.87 15.27
N THR A 36 -11.53 3.11 14.20
CA THR A 36 -12.56 2.99 13.17
C THR A 36 -12.73 1.54 12.73
N THR A 37 -13.63 1.28 11.78
CA THR A 37 -13.91 -0.06 11.28
C THR A 37 -13.46 -0.22 9.83
N TYR A 38 -13.27 -1.46 9.42
CA TYR A 38 -12.95 -1.83 8.05
C TYR A 38 -13.99 -1.28 7.06
N GLU A 39 -15.28 -1.42 7.40
CA GLU A 39 -16.37 -0.97 6.53
C GLU A 39 -16.36 0.57 6.33
N LYS A 40 -16.03 1.33 7.38
CA LYS A 40 -15.91 2.79 7.26
C LYS A 40 -14.71 3.20 6.42
N MET A 41 -13.59 2.52 6.57
CA MET A 41 -12.42 2.70 5.72
C MET A 41 -12.77 2.41 4.26
N LEU A 42 -13.32 1.23 3.98
CA LEU A 42 -13.70 0.81 2.64
C LEU A 42 -14.67 1.80 1.98
N LYS A 43 -15.74 2.17 2.68
CA LYS A 43 -16.73 3.16 2.19
C LYS A 43 -16.13 4.54 1.90
N SER A 44 -15.05 4.91 2.59
CA SER A 44 -14.31 6.13 2.30
C SER A 44 -13.46 5.99 1.06
N MET A 45 -12.76 4.85 0.92
CA MET A 45 -11.89 4.57 -0.24
C MET A 45 -12.70 4.40 -1.53
N GLU A 46 -13.88 3.81 -1.46
CA GLU A 46 -14.80 3.65 -2.60
C GLU A 46 -15.11 4.97 -3.33
N LYS A 47 -15.03 6.11 -2.63
CA LYS A 47 -15.33 7.43 -3.19
C LYS A 47 -14.13 8.13 -3.82
N ARG A 48 -12.97 7.48 -3.85
CA ARG A 48 -11.72 8.06 -4.34
C ARG A 48 -11.52 7.77 -5.83
N ASP A 49 -10.70 8.59 -6.45
CA ASP A 49 -10.21 8.37 -7.82
C ASP A 49 -8.93 7.53 -7.80
N VAL A 50 -8.06 7.78 -6.83
CA VAL A 50 -6.82 7.04 -6.62
C VAL A 50 -6.69 6.71 -5.14
N VAL A 51 -6.38 5.45 -4.82
CA VAL A 51 -6.07 4.99 -3.47
C VAL A 51 -4.65 4.43 -3.46
N LEU A 52 -3.81 4.96 -2.56
CA LEU A 52 -2.48 4.43 -2.28
C LEU A 52 -2.55 3.57 -1.02
N PHE A 53 -2.27 2.28 -1.16
CA PHE A 53 -2.23 1.34 -0.04
C PHE A 53 -0.78 1.05 0.33
N GLY A 54 -0.31 1.76 1.36
CA GLY A 54 1.04 1.64 1.91
C GLY A 54 1.19 0.43 2.82
N GLU A 55 2.15 -0.42 2.54
CA GLU A 55 2.43 -1.65 3.28
C GLU A 55 3.79 -1.62 3.99
N GLU A 56 3.94 -2.46 4.99
CA GLU A 56 5.22 -3.04 5.38
C GLU A 56 5.39 -4.34 4.59
N HIS A 57 6.41 -4.41 3.74
CA HIS A 57 6.58 -5.47 2.72
C HIS A 57 6.54 -6.91 3.23
N ASN A 58 6.75 -7.11 4.52
CA ASN A 58 6.72 -8.42 5.16
C ASN A 58 5.52 -8.62 6.10
N SER A 59 4.49 -7.78 6.00
CA SER A 59 3.29 -7.88 6.84
C SER A 59 2.20 -8.72 6.20
N PRO A 60 1.95 -9.96 6.66
CA PRO A 60 0.89 -10.81 6.10
C PRO A 60 -0.50 -10.20 6.24
N ILE A 61 -0.72 -9.40 7.29
CA ILE A 61 -1.99 -8.69 7.49
C ILE A 61 -2.18 -7.59 6.44
N ALA A 62 -1.10 -6.87 6.06
CA ALA A 62 -1.19 -5.88 4.99
C ALA A 62 -1.57 -6.54 3.66
N HIS A 63 -0.91 -7.62 3.27
CA HIS A 63 -1.17 -8.33 2.01
C HIS A 63 -2.57 -8.95 1.98
N TRP A 64 -3.00 -9.55 3.08
CA TRP A 64 -4.37 -10.05 3.18
C TRP A 64 -5.40 -8.94 3.07
N LEU A 65 -5.20 -7.79 3.72
CA LEU A 65 -6.12 -6.65 3.63
C LEU A 65 -6.10 -5.98 2.26
N GLN A 66 -4.96 -5.90 1.58
CA GLN A 66 -4.89 -5.47 0.18
C GLN A 66 -5.78 -6.33 -0.70
N PHE A 67 -5.71 -7.65 -0.53
CA PHE A 67 -6.54 -8.59 -1.28
C PHE A 67 -8.05 -8.43 -0.95
N GLU A 68 -8.41 -8.31 0.33
CA GLU A 68 -9.81 -8.12 0.73
C GLU A 68 -10.38 -6.78 0.28
N VAL A 69 -9.60 -5.69 0.39
CA VAL A 69 -10.00 -4.36 -0.11
C VAL A 69 -10.21 -4.39 -1.63
N THR A 70 -9.33 -5.05 -2.36
CA THR A 70 -9.46 -5.23 -3.82
C THR A 70 -10.77 -5.91 -4.17
N LYS A 71 -11.06 -7.05 -3.55
CA LYS A 71 -12.29 -7.82 -3.80
C LYS A 71 -13.56 -7.00 -3.51
N GLN A 72 -13.54 -6.22 -2.45
CA GLN A 72 -14.71 -5.43 -2.06
C GLN A 72 -14.91 -4.21 -2.99
N LEU A 73 -13.84 -3.52 -3.34
CA LEU A 73 -13.93 -2.37 -4.26
C LEU A 73 -14.30 -2.80 -5.68
N ASP A 74 -13.86 -3.98 -6.14
CA ASP A 74 -14.21 -4.53 -7.45
C ASP A 74 -15.74 -4.80 -7.60
N GLN A 75 -16.46 -4.97 -6.49
CA GLN A 75 -17.91 -5.15 -6.53
C GLN A 75 -18.69 -3.86 -6.82
N THR A 76 -18.07 -2.70 -6.60
CA THR A 76 -18.76 -1.41 -6.63
C THR A 76 -18.12 -0.39 -7.56
N ARG A 77 -16.89 -0.62 -8.01
CA ARG A 77 -16.11 0.32 -8.82
C ARG A 77 -15.45 -0.37 -10.01
N ASP A 78 -15.31 0.36 -11.11
CA ASP A 78 -14.40 -0.02 -12.21
C ASP A 78 -12.95 0.16 -11.70
N LEU A 79 -12.25 -0.95 -11.42
CA LEU A 79 -10.91 -0.91 -10.84
C LEU A 79 -9.82 -0.97 -11.90
N ILE A 80 -8.77 -0.21 -11.63
CA ILE A 80 -7.45 -0.38 -12.22
C ILE A 80 -6.47 -0.63 -11.06
N LEU A 81 -5.72 -1.72 -11.15
CA LEU A 81 -4.74 -2.09 -10.12
C LEU A 81 -3.34 -1.68 -10.57
N GLY A 82 -2.48 -1.37 -9.63
CA GLY A 82 -1.08 -1.09 -9.91
C GLY A 82 -0.20 -1.39 -8.70
N ALA A 83 1.08 -1.70 -8.95
CA ALA A 83 1.99 -2.07 -7.87
C ALA A 83 3.42 -1.57 -8.09
N GLU A 84 4.05 -1.14 -6.99
CA GLU A 84 5.48 -0.86 -6.89
C GLU A 84 6.33 -2.09 -7.22
N MET A 85 5.87 -3.27 -6.85
CA MET A 85 6.60 -4.52 -6.94
C MET A 85 6.78 -5.02 -8.39
N LEU A 86 6.18 -4.34 -9.36
CA LEU A 86 6.30 -4.62 -10.78
C LEU A 86 6.94 -3.45 -11.51
N GLU A 87 8.03 -3.74 -12.22
CA GLU A 87 8.79 -2.75 -12.98
C GLU A 87 8.13 -2.48 -14.34
N THR A 88 8.14 -1.23 -14.78
CA THR A 88 7.43 -0.75 -16.00
C THR A 88 7.85 -1.44 -17.28
N ASP A 89 9.11 -1.88 -17.40
CA ASP A 89 9.59 -2.64 -18.56
C ASP A 89 9.05 -4.07 -18.61
N SER A 90 8.43 -4.54 -17.53
CA SER A 90 7.78 -5.84 -17.43
C SER A 90 6.30 -5.83 -17.87
N GLN A 91 5.74 -4.67 -18.21
CA GLN A 91 4.29 -4.54 -18.50
C GLN A 91 3.83 -5.47 -19.63
N LEU A 92 4.63 -5.70 -20.66
CA LEU A 92 4.23 -6.60 -21.75
C LEU A 92 4.08 -8.04 -21.27
N ALA A 93 5.04 -8.56 -20.52
CA ALA A 93 4.97 -9.91 -19.97
C ALA A 93 3.81 -10.04 -18.94
N LEU A 94 3.57 -9.00 -18.13
CA LEU A 94 2.42 -8.95 -17.24
C LEU A 94 1.09 -9.04 -18.03
N ASN A 95 0.96 -8.30 -19.12
CA ASN A 95 -0.23 -8.34 -19.98
C ASN A 95 -0.42 -9.74 -20.60
N ASP A 96 0.65 -10.39 -21.06
CA ASP A 96 0.60 -11.74 -21.57
C ASP A 96 0.17 -12.75 -20.50
N TYR A 97 0.60 -12.55 -19.27
CA TYR A 97 0.12 -13.36 -18.15
C TYR A 97 -1.38 -13.12 -17.86
N LEU A 98 -1.80 -11.86 -17.78
CA LEU A 98 -3.20 -11.50 -17.49
C LEU A 98 -4.17 -12.02 -18.57
N THR A 99 -3.75 -12.03 -19.84
CA THR A 99 -4.53 -12.56 -20.95
C THR A 99 -4.43 -14.08 -21.13
N GLY A 100 -3.55 -14.74 -20.37
CA GLY A 100 -3.36 -16.19 -20.42
C GLY A 100 -2.43 -16.67 -21.52
N ASN A 101 -1.70 -15.78 -22.21
CA ASN A 101 -0.74 -16.12 -23.26
C ASN A 101 0.50 -16.83 -22.68
N ILE A 102 0.87 -16.50 -21.43
CA ILE A 102 1.93 -17.20 -20.69
C ILE A 102 1.42 -17.70 -19.33
N SER A 103 2.10 -18.72 -18.80
CA SER A 103 1.85 -19.26 -17.45
C SER A 103 2.51 -18.41 -16.36
N ALA A 104 2.22 -18.69 -15.07
CA ALA A 104 2.92 -18.08 -13.93
C ALA A 104 4.44 -18.30 -14.02
N LYS A 105 4.89 -19.52 -14.39
CA LYS A 105 6.31 -19.82 -14.64
C LYS A 105 6.87 -19.00 -15.81
N GLY A 106 6.05 -18.74 -16.85
CA GLY A 106 6.44 -17.86 -17.95
C GLY A 106 6.65 -16.41 -17.50
N LEU A 107 5.79 -15.92 -16.62
CA LEU A 107 5.94 -14.59 -16.01
C LEU A 107 7.22 -14.53 -15.16
N ASP A 108 7.44 -15.48 -14.26
CA ASP A 108 8.64 -15.56 -13.41
C ASP A 108 9.95 -15.60 -14.22
N THR A 109 9.92 -16.25 -15.39
CA THR A 109 11.08 -16.27 -16.29
C THR A 109 11.29 -14.94 -17.03
N ALA A 110 10.21 -14.24 -17.34
CA ALA A 110 10.25 -13.04 -18.20
C ALA A 110 10.54 -11.75 -17.43
N VAL A 111 10.25 -11.72 -16.11
CA VAL A 111 10.36 -10.51 -15.29
C VAL A 111 11.13 -10.79 -14.00
N HIS A 112 11.68 -9.73 -13.42
CA HIS A 112 12.30 -9.81 -12.10
C HIS A 112 11.23 -9.65 -11.02
N LEU A 113 10.75 -10.79 -10.49
CA LEU A 113 9.80 -10.81 -9.39
C LEU A 113 10.51 -10.70 -8.04
N TRP A 114 9.83 -10.15 -7.05
CA TRP A 114 10.34 -10.11 -5.68
C TRP A 114 10.31 -11.51 -5.06
N LEU A 115 11.21 -11.79 -4.10
CA LEU A 115 11.34 -13.13 -3.49
C LEU A 115 10.05 -13.62 -2.82
N ASN A 116 9.24 -12.70 -2.31
CA ASN A 116 7.94 -12.96 -1.68
C ASN A 116 6.76 -12.83 -2.65
N TYR A 117 7.01 -12.75 -3.97
CA TYR A 117 5.95 -12.54 -4.96
C TYR A 117 4.84 -13.59 -4.87
N ASP A 118 5.19 -14.86 -4.79
CA ASP A 118 4.23 -15.97 -4.84
C ASP A 118 3.24 -15.92 -3.67
N THR A 119 3.69 -15.51 -2.49
CA THR A 119 2.86 -15.47 -1.27
C THR A 119 2.12 -14.15 -1.14
N ASP A 120 2.75 -13.03 -1.47
CA ASP A 120 2.27 -11.71 -1.07
C ASP A 120 1.60 -10.95 -2.22
N TYR A 121 2.07 -11.12 -3.47
CA TYR A 121 1.62 -10.31 -4.61
C TYR A 121 0.93 -11.12 -5.71
N ALA A 122 1.31 -12.38 -5.92
CA ALA A 122 0.63 -13.23 -6.91
C ALA A 122 -0.89 -13.32 -6.69
N PRO A 123 -1.41 -13.40 -5.45
CA PRO A 123 -2.86 -13.42 -5.23
C PRO A 123 -3.59 -12.21 -5.83
N LEU A 124 -2.98 -11.02 -5.80
CA LEU A 124 -3.56 -9.80 -6.40
C LEU A 124 -3.54 -9.85 -7.93
N VAL A 125 -2.42 -10.30 -8.51
CA VAL A 125 -2.26 -10.43 -9.96
C VAL A 125 -3.16 -11.52 -10.52
N ASP A 126 -3.30 -12.65 -9.82
CA ASP A 126 -4.19 -13.75 -10.18
C ASP A 126 -5.66 -13.34 -10.09
N TYR A 127 -6.01 -12.54 -9.07
CA TYR A 127 -7.33 -11.96 -8.97
C TYR A 127 -7.64 -11.06 -10.17
N ALA A 128 -6.69 -10.20 -10.54
CA ALA A 128 -6.83 -9.35 -11.72
C ALA A 128 -7.02 -10.17 -13.00
N LYS A 129 -6.20 -11.20 -13.20
CA LYS A 129 -6.32 -12.14 -14.33
C LYS A 129 -7.69 -12.78 -14.37
N LYS A 130 -8.16 -13.34 -13.27
CA LYS A 130 -9.45 -14.02 -13.15
C LYS A 130 -10.62 -13.09 -13.47
N ASN A 131 -10.57 -11.85 -12.98
CA ASN A 131 -11.66 -10.88 -13.12
C ASN A 131 -11.45 -9.92 -14.30
N LYS A 132 -10.39 -10.11 -15.10
CA LYS A 132 -10.04 -9.28 -16.27
C LYS A 132 -9.83 -7.80 -15.92
N LEU A 133 -9.29 -7.54 -14.74
CA LEU A 133 -8.93 -6.19 -14.31
C LEU A 133 -7.59 -5.77 -14.92
N PRO A 134 -7.44 -4.51 -15.34
CA PRO A 134 -6.14 -3.99 -15.69
C PRO A 134 -5.21 -4.02 -14.47
N PHE A 135 -3.96 -4.48 -14.66
CA PHE A 135 -2.90 -4.41 -13.67
C PHE A 135 -1.68 -3.72 -14.26
N VAL A 136 -1.23 -2.64 -13.64
CA VAL A 136 -0.19 -1.76 -14.14
C VAL A 136 1.10 -1.95 -13.34
N ALA A 137 2.18 -2.26 -14.03
CA ALA A 137 3.53 -2.18 -13.48
C ALA A 137 3.92 -0.69 -13.41
N THR A 138 4.22 -0.20 -12.22
CA THR A 138 4.34 1.24 -12.01
C THR A 138 5.74 1.70 -11.63
N ASN A 139 6.60 0.80 -11.12
CA ASN A 139 7.91 1.21 -10.63
C ASN A 139 8.93 1.34 -11.78
N ILE A 140 9.86 2.27 -11.62
CA ILE A 140 11.01 2.35 -12.52
C ILE A 140 11.84 1.07 -12.43
N PRO A 141 12.39 0.55 -13.55
CA PRO A 141 13.29 -0.59 -13.48
C PRO A 141 14.47 -0.32 -12.53
N ARG A 142 14.67 -1.23 -11.59
CA ARG A 142 15.62 -1.10 -10.46
C ARG A 142 17.01 -0.67 -10.90
N ARG A 143 17.46 -1.11 -12.08
CA ARG A 143 18.78 -0.74 -12.63
C ARG A 143 18.94 0.77 -12.80
N TYR A 144 17.88 1.51 -13.16
CA TYR A 144 17.95 2.97 -13.33
C TYR A 144 17.90 3.70 -11.98
N ALA A 145 17.05 3.27 -11.05
CA ALA A 145 17.07 3.80 -9.68
C ALA A 145 18.44 3.59 -9.02
N ASN A 146 19.07 2.43 -9.22
CA ASN A 146 20.43 2.16 -8.74
C ASN A 146 21.50 3.06 -9.39
N ARG A 147 21.35 3.39 -10.67
CA ARG A 147 22.24 4.36 -11.35
C ARG A 147 22.07 5.75 -10.76
N VAL A 148 20.83 6.21 -10.54
CA VAL A 148 20.55 7.49 -9.88
C VAL A 148 21.13 7.52 -8.46
N PHE A 149 21.02 6.45 -7.70
CA PHE A 149 21.62 6.33 -6.37
C PHE A 149 23.15 6.52 -6.40
N LYS A 150 23.83 6.01 -7.43
CA LYS A 150 25.30 6.12 -7.56
C LYS A 150 25.75 7.47 -8.11
N GLU A 151 25.05 8.00 -9.09
CA GLU A 151 25.55 9.07 -9.96
C GLU A 151 24.68 10.34 -9.95
N GLY A 152 23.41 10.25 -9.47
CA GLY A 152 22.43 11.35 -9.50
C GLY A 152 21.60 11.34 -10.80
N PHE A 153 20.71 12.34 -10.94
CA PHE A 153 19.75 12.38 -12.07
C PHE A 153 20.39 12.47 -13.46
N SER A 154 21.55 13.11 -13.59
CA SER A 154 22.21 13.32 -14.90
C SER A 154 22.47 12.02 -15.66
N VAL A 155 22.57 10.89 -14.98
CA VAL A 155 22.73 9.58 -15.60
C VAL A 155 21.54 9.18 -16.48
N LEU A 156 20.36 9.76 -16.25
CA LEU A 156 19.15 9.49 -17.02
C LEU A 156 19.15 10.22 -18.38
N ASP A 157 19.93 11.28 -18.54
CA ASP A 157 19.97 12.07 -19.76
C ASP A 157 20.50 11.26 -20.95
N SER A 158 21.44 10.35 -20.69
CA SER A 158 22.08 9.48 -21.69
C SER A 158 21.26 8.26 -22.12
N LEU A 159 20.09 8.04 -21.51
CA LEU A 159 19.23 6.90 -21.84
C LEU A 159 18.59 7.08 -23.22
N THR A 160 18.32 5.94 -23.88
CA THR A 160 17.55 5.90 -25.13
C THR A 160 16.09 6.28 -24.87
N ASP A 161 15.36 6.64 -25.94
CA ASP A 161 13.93 6.96 -25.84
C ASP A 161 13.11 5.78 -25.30
N GLN A 162 13.48 4.54 -25.68
CA GLN A 162 12.86 3.34 -25.13
C GLN A 162 13.05 3.24 -23.63
N GLU A 163 14.26 3.45 -23.14
CA GLU A 163 14.56 3.40 -21.69
C GLU A 163 13.84 4.53 -20.94
N LYS A 164 13.80 5.73 -21.51
CA LYS A 164 13.05 6.86 -20.97
C LYS A 164 11.54 6.61 -20.91
N SER A 165 11.01 5.75 -21.78
CA SER A 165 9.58 5.40 -21.78
C SER A 165 9.16 4.57 -20.56
N TRP A 166 10.11 4.02 -19.82
CA TRP A 166 9.88 3.22 -18.60
C TRP A 166 9.91 4.03 -17.29
N MET A 167 10.00 5.36 -17.39
CA MET A 167 10.05 6.24 -16.22
C MET A 167 9.20 7.51 -16.44
N ALA A 168 9.07 8.32 -15.40
CA ALA A 168 8.45 9.63 -15.51
C ALA A 168 9.22 10.51 -16.53
N PRO A 169 8.54 11.44 -17.24
CA PRO A 169 9.20 12.36 -18.13
C PRO A 169 10.34 13.14 -17.48
N LEU A 170 11.42 13.33 -18.24
CA LEU A 170 12.59 14.09 -17.78
C LEU A 170 12.53 15.55 -18.28
N PRO A 171 13.03 16.53 -17.50
CA PRO A 171 13.55 16.38 -16.15
C PRO A 171 12.44 16.16 -15.12
N MET A 172 12.68 15.28 -14.15
CA MET A 172 11.72 15.04 -13.06
C MET A 172 11.69 16.23 -12.10
N LYS A 173 10.50 16.62 -11.65
CA LYS A 173 10.36 17.52 -10.50
C LYS A 173 11.02 16.89 -9.28
N PHE A 174 11.73 17.69 -8.49
CA PHE A 174 12.41 17.19 -7.30
C PHE A 174 12.40 18.23 -6.18
N ASN A 175 11.91 17.84 -5.02
CA ASN A 175 12.01 18.64 -3.81
C ASN A 175 12.68 17.80 -2.72
N PRO A 176 13.98 18.01 -2.45
CA PRO A 176 14.68 17.26 -1.42
C PRO A 176 14.23 17.59 0.00
N ASP A 177 13.54 18.71 0.21
CA ASP A 177 13.14 19.20 1.54
C ASP A 177 11.81 18.60 2.02
N LEU A 178 11.21 17.67 1.25
CA LEU A 178 10.06 16.93 1.74
C LEU A 178 10.43 16.19 3.04
N PRO A 179 9.64 16.33 4.12
CA PRO A 179 9.94 15.73 5.43
C PRO A 179 10.28 14.24 5.37
N ARG A 180 9.58 13.46 4.52
CA ARG A 180 9.87 12.03 4.38
C ARG A 180 11.23 11.77 3.73
N TYR A 181 11.61 12.56 2.74
CA TYR A 181 12.94 12.45 2.12
C TYR A 181 14.05 12.82 3.12
N GLN A 182 13.84 13.87 3.93
CA GLN A 182 14.76 14.21 5.01
C GLN A 182 14.83 13.09 6.06
N ASN A 183 13.69 12.50 6.42
CA ASN A 183 13.64 11.39 7.37
C ASN A 183 14.40 10.16 6.87
N ILE A 184 14.29 9.80 5.58
CA ILE A 184 15.06 8.70 4.99
C ILE A 184 16.57 8.93 5.13
N MET A 185 17.05 10.16 4.89
CA MET A 185 18.47 10.48 5.06
C MET A 185 18.93 10.27 6.51
N VAL A 186 18.12 10.71 7.48
CA VAL A 186 18.43 10.55 8.91
C VAL A 186 18.42 9.07 9.31
N MET A 187 17.41 8.32 8.91
CA MET A 187 17.27 6.90 9.25
C MET A 187 18.41 6.04 8.71
N MET A 188 18.93 6.37 7.54
CA MET A 188 20.02 5.64 6.90
C MET A 188 21.41 6.03 7.44
N GLY A 189 21.50 7.02 8.36
CA GLY A 189 22.74 7.43 9.00
C GLY A 189 23.86 7.72 8.00
N GLU A 190 25.00 7.05 8.12
CA GLU A 190 26.15 7.22 7.20
C GLU A 190 25.84 6.82 5.74
N HIS A 191 24.82 6.00 5.51
CA HIS A 191 24.35 5.64 4.17
C HIS A 191 23.31 6.62 3.62
N GLY A 192 22.84 7.57 4.43
CA GLY A 192 21.93 8.63 4.04
C GLY A 192 22.64 9.61 3.09
N SER A 193 22.04 9.88 1.93
CA SER A 193 22.63 10.81 0.97
C SER A 193 21.55 11.44 0.10
N LEU A 194 21.85 12.62 -0.47
CA LEU A 194 20.95 13.24 -1.44
C LEU A 194 20.68 12.31 -2.64
N LYS A 195 21.66 11.52 -3.06
CA LYS A 195 21.50 10.54 -4.16
C LYS A 195 20.55 9.40 -3.80
N LEU A 196 20.50 8.98 -2.54
CA LEU A 196 19.48 8.04 -2.07
C LEU A 196 18.08 8.64 -2.21
N VAL A 197 17.91 9.89 -1.79
CA VAL A 197 16.63 10.61 -1.94
C VAL A 197 16.27 10.81 -3.42
N MET A 198 17.26 11.12 -4.28
CA MET A 198 17.04 11.20 -5.73
C MET A 198 16.54 9.87 -6.30
N ALA A 199 17.10 8.74 -5.88
CA ALA A 199 16.64 7.42 -6.31
C ALA A 199 15.22 7.12 -5.81
N GLN A 200 14.90 7.47 -4.57
CA GLN A 200 13.54 7.36 -4.04
C GLN A 200 12.57 8.24 -4.82
N ALA A 201 12.91 9.51 -5.05
CA ALA A 201 12.11 10.44 -5.83
C ALA A 201 11.87 9.97 -7.27
N THR A 202 12.86 9.30 -7.89
CA THR A 202 12.72 8.71 -9.22
C THR A 202 11.66 7.61 -9.24
N LYS A 203 11.61 6.77 -8.20
CA LYS A 203 10.56 5.75 -8.03
C LYS A 203 9.19 6.40 -7.85
N ASP A 204 9.08 7.35 -6.91
CA ASP A 204 7.82 8.04 -6.59
C ASP A 204 7.25 8.76 -7.81
N ALA A 205 8.07 9.51 -8.53
CA ALA A 205 7.67 10.19 -9.75
C ALA A 205 7.20 9.22 -10.83
N THR A 206 7.91 8.09 -11.00
CA THR A 206 7.57 7.09 -12.00
C THR A 206 6.26 6.40 -11.67
N MET A 207 6.07 5.97 -10.41
CA MET A 207 4.81 5.39 -9.97
C MET A 207 3.64 6.36 -10.16
N ALA A 208 3.79 7.61 -9.75
CA ALA A 208 2.77 8.64 -9.94
C ALA A 208 2.43 8.85 -11.42
N TYR A 209 3.43 8.92 -12.28
CA TYR A 209 3.23 9.08 -13.73
C TYR A 209 2.44 7.92 -14.33
N PHE A 210 2.81 6.66 -14.00
CA PHE A 210 2.11 5.49 -14.55
C PHE A 210 0.72 5.30 -13.96
N ILE A 211 0.47 5.71 -12.71
CA ILE A 211 -0.88 5.80 -12.15
C ILE A 211 -1.73 6.76 -13.00
N LEU A 212 -1.27 7.99 -13.22
CA LEU A 212 -2.03 8.99 -13.98
C LEU A 212 -2.19 8.63 -15.46
N LYS A 213 -1.16 8.06 -16.08
CA LYS A 213 -1.19 7.60 -17.48
C LYS A 213 -2.25 6.53 -17.73
N ASN A 214 -2.54 5.70 -16.73
CA ASN A 214 -3.48 4.60 -16.83
C ASN A 214 -4.82 4.86 -16.13
N TYR A 215 -4.93 5.94 -15.35
CA TYR A 215 -6.20 6.34 -14.73
C TYR A 215 -7.23 6.71 -15.80
N ARG A 216 -8.46 6.28 -15.61
CA ARG A 216 -9.62 6.64 -16.44
C ARG A 216 -10.66 7.35 -15.59
N SER A 217 -11.23 8.42 -16.11
CA SER A 217 -12.31 9.13 -15.41
C SER A 217 -13.46 8.18 -15.06
N GLY A 218 -13.90 8.23 -13.80
CA GLY A 218 -14.94 7.33 -13.27
C GLY A 218 -14.43 5.99 -12.73
N SER A 219 -13.19 5.57 -13.03
CA SER A 219 -12.56 4.41 -12.40
C SER A 219 -11.98 4.75 -11.03
N LEU A 220 -11.56 3.72 -10.30
CA LEU A 220 -10.71 3.84 -9.11
C LEU A 220 -9.38 3.15 -9.40
N PHE A 221 -8.28 3.90 -9.32
CA PHE A 221 -6.95 3.32 -9.38
C PHE A 221 -6.49 2.93 -7.97
N LEU A 222 -6.36 1.64 -7.69
CA LEU A 222 -5.85 1.11 -6.42
C LEU A 222 -4.39 0.70 -6.60
N HIS A 223 -3.49 1.38 -5.90
CA HIS A 223 -2.05 1.19 -6.00
C HIS A 223 -1.48 0.62 -4.71
N TYR A 224 -0.65 -0.42 -4.82
CA TYR A 224 0.06 -1.07 -3.71
C TYR A 224 1.51 -0.64 -3.72
N ASN A 225 1.98 -0.14 -2.58
CA ASN A 225 3.35 0.36 -2.44
C ASN A 225 3.85 0.22 -1.00
N GLY A 226 5.14 0.16 -0.80
CA GLY A 226 5.72 0.31 0.51
C GLY A 226 5.31 1.64 1.14
N LYS A 227 4.95 1.65 2.41
CA LYS A 227 4.37 2.81 3.10
C LYS A 227 5.21 4.09 2.96
N TYR A 228 6.53 3.97 2.87
CA TYR A 228 7.43 5.12 2.71
C TYR A 228 7.22 5.90 1.42
N HIS A 229 6.57 5.31 0.42
CA HIS A 229 6.22 5.94 -0.84
C HIS A 229 4.92 6.78 -0.78
N SER A 230 4.13 6.68 0.29
CA SER A 230 2.83 7.38 0.39
C SER A 230 2.51 7.97 1.77
N ASP A 231 3.29 7.62 2.82
CA ASP A 231 3.09 8.10 4.18
C ASP A 231 3.19 9.64 4.25
N PHE A 232 2.37 10.21 5.13
CA PHE A 232 2.26 11.64 5.38
C PHE A 232 1.87 12.46 4.16
N TYR A 233 1.20 11.80 3.17
CA TYR A 233 0.72 12.42 1.94
C TYR A 233 1.85 12.94 1.04
N GLU A 234 3.05 12.38 1.17
CA GLU A 234 4.25 12.71 0.40
C GLU A 234 4.57 11.62 -0.64
N GLY A 235 5.78 11.58 -1.15
CA GLY A 235 6.20 10.59 -2.14
C GLY A 235 5.29 10.60 -3.38
N ILE A 236 4.71 9.45 -3.73
CA ILE A 236 3.81 9.29 -4.89
C ILE A 236 2.70 10.35 -4.86
N LEU A 237 2.08 10.57 -3.70
CA LEU A 237 0.95 11.51 -3.61
C LEU A 237 1.36 12.96 -3.86
N TRP A 238 2.57 13.35 -3.47
CA TRP A 238 3.09 14.68 -3.80
C TRP A 238 3.15 14.90 -5.31
N TYR A 239 3.68 13.92 -6.08
CA TYR A 239 3.74 13.99 -7.54
C TYR A 239 2.34 13.97 -8.17
N LEU A 240 1.45 13.09 -7.72
CA LEU A 240 0.07 13.02 -8.21
C LEU A 240 -0.64 14.39 -8.09
N LYS A 241 -0.49 15.06 -6.95
CA LYS A 241 -1.10 16.38 -6.69
C LYS A 241 -0.47 17.51 -7.51
N GLN A 242 0.80 17.38 -7.90
CA GLN A 242 1.44 18.37 -8.78
C GLN A 242 0.83 18.37 -10.20
N ASP A 243 0.42 17.21 -10.68
CA ASP A 243 -0.04 17.04 -12.06
C ASP A 243 -1.57 16.98 -12.16
N ARG A 244 -2.26 16.42 -11.16
CA ARG A 244 -3.72 16.30 -11.10
C ARG A 244 -4.28 16.65 -9.72
N PRO A 245 -4.23 17.93 -9.33
CA PRO A 245 -4.78 18.41 -8.05
C PRO A 245 -6.31 18.29 -7.95
N ASP A 246 -6.98 18.07 -9.07
CA ASP A 246 -8.43 17.92 -9.20
C ASP A 246 -8.95 16.54 -8.79
N LEU A 247 -8.10 15.51 -8.75
CA LEU A 247 -8.50 14.16 -8.36
C LEU A 247 -8.64 13.99 -6.85
N ASN A 248 -9.55 13.09 -6.48
CA ASN A 248 -9.82 12.77 -5.08
C ASN A 248 -8.97 11.58 -4.62
N TYR A 249 -7.93 11.85 -3.85
CA TYR A 249 -6.97 10.85 -3.38
C TYR A 249 -7.37 10.27 -2.02
N GLY A 250 -7.06 9.00 -1.80
CA GLY A 250 -7.15 8.32 -0.51
C GLY A 250 -5.86 7.59 -0.17
N THR A 251 -5.53 7.50 1.11
CA THR A 251 -4.34 6.80 1.58
C THR A 251 -4.67 5.82 2.71
N ILE A 252 -4.05 4.65 2.65
CA ILE A 252 -4.04 3.65 3.71
C ILE A 252 -2.57 3.38 4.02
N SER A 253 -2.18 3.34 5.29
CA SER A 253 -0.84 2.94 5.72
C SER A 253 -0.90 1.78 6.71
N THR A 254 0.05 0.88 6.64
CA THR A 254 0.21 -0.21 7.61
C THR A 254 1.42 0.07 8.49
N VAL A 255 1.24 -0.04 9.81
CA VAL A 255 2.29 0.19 10.81
C VAL A 255 2.31 -0.96 11.80
N SER A 256 3.50 -1.30 12.30
CA SER A 256 3.67 -2.26 13.39
C SER A 256 4.03 -1.51 14.67
N GLN A 257 3.37 -1.84 15.78
CA GLN A 257 3.68 -1.32 17.11
C GLN A 257 3.34 -2.33 18.21
N SER A 258 3.92 -2.18 19.39
CA SER A 258 3.77 -3.15 20.49
C SER A 258 2.34 -3.22 21.05
N GLN A 259 1.57 -2.13 20.96
CA GLN A 259 0.20 -2.04 21.46
C GLN A 259 -0.74 -1.51 20.37
N ILE A 260 -1.71 -2.32 19.94
CA ILE A 260 -2.64 -1.91 18.87
C ILE A 260 -3.93 -1.25 19.37
N LYS A 261 -4.11 -1.11 20.68
CA LYS A 261 -5.33 -0.48 21.25
C LYS A 261 -5.34 1.04 21.12
N LYS A 262 -4.17 1.65 20.95
CA LYS A 262 -3.99 3.08 20.77
C LYS A 262 -2.89 3.30 19.73
N LEU A 263 -3.12 4.18 18.78
CA LEU A 263 -2.11 4.53 17.79
C LEU A 263 -1.03 5.42 18.42
N ASP A 264 0.23 5.10 18.19
CA ASP A 264 1.37 5.90 18.63
C ASP A 264 1.37 7.26 17.93
N ASP A 265 1.84 8.29 18.65
CA ASP A 265 1.74 9.67 18.17
C ASP A 265 2.54 9.89 16.87
N GLU A 266 3.65 9.20 16.69
CA GLU A 266 4.48 9.25 15.48
C GLU A 266 3.77 8.72 14.23
N ASN A 267 2.80 7.83 14.39
CA ASN A 267 2.02 7.25 13.29
C ASN A 267 0.79 8.07 12.93
N LYS A 268 0.39 9.05 13.78
CA LYS A 268 -0.74 9.91 13.49
C LYS A 268 -0.45 10.81 12.30
N GLY A 269 -1.45 10.94 11.43
CA GLY A 269 -1.35 11.75 10.21
C GLY A 269 -0.58 11.07 9.08
N SER A 270 -0.11 9.82 9.24
CA SER A 270 0.59 9.12 8.17
C SER A 270 -0.31 8.80 6.97
N ALA A 271 -1.62 8.57 7.20
CA ALA A 271 -2.58 8.29 6.14
C ALA A 271 -4.01 8.66 6.58
N ASP A 272 -4.99 8.63 5.65
CA ASP A 272 -6.41 8.77 5.99
C ASP A 272 -6.87 7.65 6.93
N PHE A 273 -6.37 6.43 6.69
CA PHE A 273 -6.57 5.27 7.55
C PHE A 273 -5.25 4.55 7.80
N ILE A 274 -5.06 4.15 9.05
CA ILE A 274 -3.84 3.51 9.51
C ILE A 274 -4.22 2.14 10.07
N ILE A 275 -3.67 1.09 9.47
CA ILE A 275 -3.80 -0.30 9.91
C ILE A 275 -2.64 -0.59 10.84
N CYS A 276 -2.94 -0.75 12.11
CA CYS A 276 -1.95 -1.06 13.14
C CYS A 276 -1.93 -2.56 13.39
N VAL A 277 -0.76 -3.17 13.25
CA VAL A 277 -0.52 -4.61 13.42
C VAL A 277 0.41 -4.80 14.63
N PRO A 278 0.23 -5.84 15.46
CA PRO A 278 1.19 -6.17 16.52
C PRO A 278 2.60 -6.40 15.94
N GLU A 279 3.64 -5.83 16.57
CA GLU A 279 5.02 -5.97 16.09
C GLU A 279 5.56 -7.40 16.15
N ASP A 280 4.99 -8.24 17.02
CA ASP A 280 5.29 -9.67 17.17
C ASP A 280 4.51 -10.57 16.20
N MET A 281 3.70 -9.99 15.31
CA MET A 281 3.02 -10.73 14.25
C MET A 281 4.06 -11.42 13.35
N THR A 282 3.83 -12.70 13.04
CA THR A 282 4.67 -13.46 12.08
C THR A 282 4.85 -12.68 10.78
N LYS A 283 6.08 -12.63 10.28
CA LYS A 283 6.42 -11.96 9.02
C LYS A 283 6.44 -12.98 7.87
N THR A 284 6.21 -12.52 6.64
CA THR A 284 6.22 -13.40 5.45
C THR A 284 7.64 -13.73 4.98
N HIS A 285 8.63 -12.91 5.32
CA HIS A 285 10.06 -13.13 5.02
C HIS A 285 10.96 -12.31 5.94
#